data_c5e03b834904014c3b938479402cd040
#
_entry.id   c5e03b834904014c3b938479402cd040
#
_cell.length_a   1.000
_cell.length_b   1.000
_cell.length_c   1.000
_cell.angle_alpha   90.00
_cell.angle_beta   90.00
_cell.angle_gamma   90.00
#
_symmetry.space_group_name_H-M   'P 1'
#
loop_
_entity.id
_entity.type
_entity.pdbx_description
1 polymer ?
#
loop_
_entity_poly.entity_id
_entity_poly.type
_entity_poly.pdbx_seq_one_letter_code
_entity_poly.pdbx_strand_id
1 'polypeptide(L)'
;LGLENIKKLNTKKPVIVLGAGGAAESVVYSLHLLGVKNIYIMNRTKIKAQRIARKYKEAQTAKWIEYDLVNEAGLIVNTTSLGMIGYPTLPISLERASKSTKVYDIVYNPLETKLIKDAKKLKLEYVTGLSMFLGQAQESFRIWFNIKPVLSKYLISKLKKDIKIL
;
A
#
# COMPACT_ATOMS: atom_id res chain seq x y z
N LEU A 1 -0.11 -9.63 -4.32
CA LEU A 1 0.51 -8.28 -4.47
C LEU A 1 0.84 -7.62 -3.11
N GLY A 2 1.28 -8.38 -2.12
CA GLY A 2 1.66 -7.84 -0.80
C GLY A 2 0.49 -7.68 0.18
N LEU A 3 -0.75 -7.56 -0.29
CA LEU A 3 -1.94 -7.52 0.59
C LEU A 3 -2.16 -8.83 1.35
N GLU A 4 -1.73 -9.95 0.82
CA GLU A 4 -1.71 -11.26 1.49
C GLU A 4 -0.83 -11.29 2.75
N ASN A 5 0.12 -10.37 2.86
CA ASN A 5 0.94 -10.21 4.06
C ASN A 5 0.22 -9.46 5.18
N ILE A 6 -0.96 -8.89 4.90
CA ILE A 6 -1.80 -8.23 5.89
C ILE A 6 -2.67 -9.28 6.58
N LYS A 7 -2.31 -9.60 7.82
CA LYS A 7 -3.06 -10.59 8.60
C LYS A 7 -4.43 -10.06 8.97
N LYS A 8 -5.48 -10.89 8.82
CA LYS A 8 -6.84 -10.61 9.32
C LYS A 8 -7.35 -9.20 8.96
N LEU A 9 -7.37 -8.84 7.68
CA LEU A 9 -7.98 -7.59 7.24
C LEU A 9 -9.48 -7.56 7.60
N ASN A 10 -9.90 -6.53 8.33
CA ASN A 10 -11.33 -6.33 8.59
C ASN A 10 -11.98 -5.68 7.35
N THR A 11 -12.66 -6.47 6.54
CA THR A 11 -13.30 -6.03 5.28
C THR A 11 -14.50 -5.10 5.47
N LYS A 12 -15.00 -4.94 6.70
CA LYS A 12 -16.10 -4.02 7.04
C LYS A 12 -15.61 -2.60 7.33
N LYS A 13 -14.36 -2.44 7.77
CA LYS A 13 -13.76 -1.11 8.01
C LYS A 13 -13.36 -0.43 6.72
N PRO A 14 -13.36 0.92 6.68
CA PRO A 14 -12.88 1.69 5.54
C PRO A 14 -11.44 1.29 5.16
N VAL A 15 -11.17 1.16 3.88
CA VAL A 15 -9.82 1.03 3.32
C VAL A 15 -9.50 2.27 2.52
N ILE A 16 -8.40 2.93 2.85
CA ILE A 16 -7.92 4.13 2.18
C ILE A 16 -6.84 3.75 1.17
N VAL A 17 -7.02 4.15 -0.07
CA VAL A 17 -6.00 4.03 -1.13
C VAL A 17 -5.55 5.43 -1.53
N LEU A 18 -4.32 5.77 -1.20
CA LEU A 18 -3.70 7.05 -1.55
C LEU A 18 -3.04 6.92 -2.91
N GLY A 19 -3.48 7.72 -3.88
CA GLY A 19 -3.05 7.66 -5.27
C GLY A 19 -4.12 7.11 -6.22
N ALA A 20 -3.93 7.34 -7.52
CA ALA A 20 -4.83 6.87 -8.58
C ALA A 20 -4.05 6.55 -9.88
N GLY A 21 -2.89 5.92 -9.75
CA GLY A 21 -2.09 5.35 -10.84
C GLY A 21 -2.38 3.85 -11.03
N GLY A 22 -1.57 3.19 -11.86
CA GLY A 22 -1.71 1.76 -12.13
C GLY A 22 -1.61 0.89 -10.88
N ALA A 23 -0.70 1.22 -9.95
CA ALA A 23 -0.58 0.51 -8.68
C ALA A 23 -1.86 0.64 -7.81
N ALA A 24 -2.49 1.85 -7.78
CA ALA A 24 -3.75 2.06 -7.10
C ALA A 24 -4.86 1.17 -7.67
N GLU A 25 -4.95 1.08 -8.99
CA GLU A 25 -5.93 0.26 -9.68
C GLU A 25 -5.77 -1.23 -9.33
N SER A 26 -4.53 -1.73 -9.34
CA SER A 26 -4.22 -3.11 -8.95
C SER A 26 -4.55 -3.39 -7.47
N VAL A 27 -4.30 -2.42 -6.58
CA VAL A 27 -4.65 -2.53 -5.16
C VAL A 27 -6.18 -2.56 -4.99
N VAL A 28 -6.92 -1.64 -5.63
CA VAL A 28 -8.39 -1.60 -5.57
C VAL A 28 -9.00 -2.91 -6.10
N TYR A 29 -8.49 -3.43 -7.21
CA TYR A 29 -8.91 -4.74 -7.74
C TYR A 29 -8.68 -5.86 -6.72
N SER A 30 -7.51 -5.90 -6.10
CA SER A 30 -7.21 -6.92 -5.08
C SER A 30 -8.11 -6.79 -3.85
N LEU A 31 -8.42 -5.56 -3.41
CA LEU A 31 -9.35 -5.31 -2.30
C LEU A 31 -10.78 -5.74 -2.65
N HIS A 32 -11.22 -5.52 -3.90
CA HIS A 32 -12.50 -6.01 -4.41
C HIS A 32 -12.58 -7.55 -4.32
N LEU A 33 -11.55 -8.25 -4.80
CA LEU A 33 -11.48 -9.72 -4.71
C LEU A 33 -11.48 -10.24 -3.26
N LEU A 34 -10.90 -9.48 -2.32
CA LEU A 34 -10.91 -9.79 -0.89
C LEU A 34 -12.25 -9.48 -0.21
N GLY A 35 -13.23 -8.94 -0.94
CA GLY A 35 -14.56 -8.64 -0.42
C GLY A 35 -14.63 -7.42 0.49
N VAL A 36 -13.67 -6.47 0.38
CA VAL A 36 -13.72 -5.20 1.10
C VAL A 36 -14.95 -4.41 0.68
N LYS A 37 -15.70 -3.85 1.65
CA LYS A 37 -17.00 -3.21 1.39
C LYS A 37 -16.90 -1.70 1.18
N ASN A 38 -15.88 -1.06 1.71
CA ASN A 38 -15.73 0.39 1.70
C ASN A 38 -14.31 0.77 1.30
N ILE A 39 -14.08 1.13 0.03
CA ILE A 39 -12.78 1.54 -0.51
C ILE A 39 -12.84 3.03 -0.86
N TYR A 40 -12.00 3.84 -0.24
CA TYR A 40 -11.90 5.26 -0.48
C TYR A 40 -10.61 5.58 -1.22
N ILE A 41 -10.72 6.12 -2.43
CA ILE A 41 -9.57 6.50 -3.25
C ILE A 41 -9.34 8.00 -3.08
N MET A 42 -8.21 8.36 -2.49
CA MET A 42 -7.78 9.73 -2.28
C MET A 42 -6.68 10.09 -3.26
N ASN A 43 -6.92 11.06 -4.12
CA ASN A 43 -5.93 11.54 -5.08
C ASN A 43 -6.06 13.05 -5.30
N ARG A 44 -4.92 13.76 -5.46
CA ARG A 44 -4.91 15.20 -5.74
C ARG A 44 -5.74 15.57 -6.97
N THR A 45 -5.69 14.73 -8.01
CA THR A 45 -6.51 14.89 -9.22
C THR A 45 -7.75 14.00 -9.11
N LYS A 46 -8.89 14.58 -8.73
CA LYS A 46 -10.15 13.86 -8.47
C LYS A 46 -10.59 12.98 -9.63
N ILE A 47 -10.48 13.47 -10.88
CA ILE A 47 -10.91 12.73 -12.06
C ILE A 47 -10.20 11.39 -12.23
N LYS A 48 -8.92 11.28 -11.83
CA LYS A 48 -8.16 10.03 -11.87
C LYS A 48 -8.71 9.01 -10.87
N ALA A 49 -9.03 9.46 -9.65
CA ALA A 49 -9.65 8.60 -8.63
C ALA A 49 -11.04 8.13 -9.06
N GLN A 50 -11.86 9.03 -9.64
CA GLN A 50 -13.18 8.69 -10.15
C GLN A 50 -13.13 7.61 -11.24
N ARG A 51 -12.12 7.64 -12.12
CA ARG A 51 -11.97 6.63 -13.17
C ARG A 51 -11.80 5.23 -12.60
N ILE A 52 -11.07 5.08 -11.50
CA ILE A 52 -10.90 3.79 -10.83
C ILE A 52 -12.18 3.44 -10.04
N ALA A 53 -12.71 4.39 -9.26
CA ALA A 53 -13.88 4.14 -8.43
C ALA A 53 -15.11 3.65 -9.22
N ARG A 54 -15.34 4.17 -10.42
CA ARG A 54 -16.46 3.76 -11.28
C ARG A 54 -16.44 2.29 -11.69
N LYS A 55 -15.31 1.59 -11.55
CA LYS A 55 -15.17 0.17 -11.92
C LYS A 55 -15.67 -0.78 -10.83
N TYR A 56 -15.83 -0.31 -9.62
CA TYR A 56 -16.13 -1.14 -8.45
C TYR A 56 -17.17 -0.46 -7.58
N LYS A 57 -18.29 -1.14 -7.32
CA LYS A 57 -19.41 -0.60 -6.52
C LYS A 57 -19.04 -0.25 -5.08
N GLU A 58 -18.00 -0.91 -4.53
CA GLU A 58 -17.48 -0.69 -3.19
C GLU A 58 -16.53 0.50 -3.12
N ALA A 59 -16.09 1.04 -4.27
CA ALA A 59 -15.09 2.11 -4.33
C ALA A 59 -15.74 3.47 -4.55
N GLN A 60 -15.24 4.46 -3.84
CA GLN A 60 -15.63 5.85 -3.97
C GLN A 60 -14.43 6.79 -3.81
N THR A 61 -14.61 8.03 -4.20
CA THR A 61 -13.55 9.04 -4.05
C THR A 61 -13.76 9.85 -2.78
N ALA A 62 -12.67 10.19 -2.12
CA ALA A 62 -12.66 11.12 -1.00
C ALA A 62 -11.69 12.28 -1.26
N LYS A 63 -11.74 13.31 -0.41
CA LYS A 63 -10.80 14.44 -0.46
C LYS A 63 -9.37 13.94 -0.20
N TRP A 64 -8.38 14.64 -0.74
CA TRP A 64 -6.99 14.34 -0.45
C TRP A 64 -6.72 14.50 1.06
N ILE A 65 -6.33 13.39 1.71
CA ILE A 65 -6.11 13.30 3.16
C ILE A 65 -7.35 13.75 3.97
N GLU A 66 -8.44 13.02 3.82
CA GLU A 66 -9.64 13.21 4.64
C GLU A 66 -9.45 12.49 5.99
N TYR A 67 -9.12 13.26 7.02
CA TYR A 67 -8.69 12.71 8.32
C TYR A 67 -9.76 11.91 9.05
N ASP A 68 -11.03 12.23 8.93
CA ASP A 68 -12.10 11.45 9.56
C ASP A 68 -12.06 10.00 9.05
N LEU A 69 -11.92 9.81 7.73
CA LEU A 69 -11.76 8.49 7.14
C LEU A 69 -10.43 7.83 7.53
N VAL A 70 -9.33 8.60 7.58
CA VAL A 70 -7.99 8.09 7.97
C VAL A 70 -8.02 7.55 9.40
N ASN A 71 -8.69 8.27 10.32
CA ASN A 71 -8.75 7.87 11.73
C ASN A 71 -9.55 6.59 11.95
N GLU A 72 -10.56 6.31 11.12
CA GLU A 72 -11.43 5.13 11.21
C GLU A 72 -10.93 3.95 10.36
N ALA A 73 -9.94 4.17 9.50
CA ALA A 73 -9.48 3.20 8.52
C ALA A 73 -9.04 1.87 9.17
N GLY A 74 -9.44 0.77 8.57
CA GLY A 74 -8.91 -0.56 8.86
C GLY A 74 -7.58 -0.81 8.15
N LEU A 75 -7.38 -0.16 6.98
CA LEU A 75 -6.15 -0.23 6.19
C LEU A 75 -5.92 1.09 5.46
N ILE A 76 -4.69 1.55 5.47
CA ILE A 76 -4.21 2.68 4.67
C ILE A 76 -3.13 2.16 3.73
N VAL A 77 -3.32 2.35 2.41
CA VAL A 77 -2.36 1.94 1.37
C VAL A 77 -1.82 3.16 0.66
N ASN A 78 -0.51 3.41 0.77
CA ASN A 78 0.15 4.41 -0.06
C ASN A 78 0.54 3.77 -1.41
N THR A 79 -0.07 4.24 -2.49
CA THR A 79 0.25 3.85 -3.86
C THR A 79 0.86 4.99 -4.67
N THR A 80 1.28 6.06 -4.00
CA THR A 80 1.96 7.21 -4.61
C THR A 80 3.48 7.03 -4.54
N SER A 81 4.20 7.92 -5.20
CA SER A 81 5.65 8.05 -5.04
C SER A 81 6.06 8.89 -3.81
N LEU A 82 5.09 9.42 -3.04
CA LEU A 82 5.39 10.23 -1.86
C LEU A 82 6.06 9.38 -0.79
N GLY A 83 7.18 9.88 -0.29
CA GLY A 83 8.05 9.17 0.65
C GLY A 83 9.17 8.35 0.02
N MET A 84 9.19 8.20 -1.32
CA MET A 84 10.31 7.64 -2.06
C MET A 84 11.50 8.63 -2.08
N ILE A 85 12.73 8.13 -2.19
CA ILE A 85 13.92 8.98 -2.35
C ILE A 85 13.75 9.88 -3.58
N GLY A 86 14.04 11.18 -3.40
CA GLY A 86 13.85 12.21 -4.43
C GLY A 86 12.41 12.74 -4.54
N TYR A 87 11.47 12.25 -3.73
CA TYR A 87 10.08 12.73 -3.69
C TYR A 87 9.70 13.31 -2.34
N PRO A 88 8.74 14.25 -2.28
CA PRO A 88 8.24 14.78 -1.01
C PRO A 88 7.68 13.69 -0.09
N THR A 89 7.72 13.95 1.20
CA THR A 89 7.08 13.09 2.20
C THR A 89 5.55 13.09 2.01
N LEU A 90 4.92 11.94 2.25
CA LEU A 90 3.46 11.84 2.29
C LEU A 90 2.92 12.69 3.46
N PRO A 91 2.04 13.69 3.21
CA PRO A 91 1.57 14.61 4.25
C PRO A 91 0.37 14.01 5.03
N ILE A 92 0.58 12.85 5.66
CA ILE A 92 -0.43 12.17 6.48
C ILE A 92 0.04 12.02 7.92
N SER A 93 -0.85 12.23 8.89
CA SER A 93 -0.62 11.88 10.29
C SER A 93 -1.44 10.65 10.65
N LEU A 94 -0.82 9.74 11.40
CA LEU A 94 -1.45 8.52 11.93
C LEU A 94 -1.76 8.64 13.43
N GLU A 95 -1.54 9.80 14.06
CA GLU A 95 -1.65 9.97 15.52
C GLU A 95 -3.01 9.61 16.08
N ARG A 96 -4.08 9.89 15.32
CA ARG A 96 -5.45 9.56 15.69
C ARG A 96 -5.98 8.28 15.04
N ALA A 97 -5.14 7.56 14.30
CA ALA A 97 -5.56 6.32 13.67
C ALA A 97 -5.94 5.27 14.73
N SER A 98 -6.95 4.47 14.42
CA SER A 98 -7.35 3.34 15.26
C SER A 98 -6.16 2.41 15.52
N LYS A 99 -6.03 1.86 16.72
CA LYS A 99 -5.00 0.86 17.06
C LYS A 99 -5.06 -0.40 16.21
N SER A 100 -6.19 -0.66 15.57
CA SER A 100 -6.37 -1.78 14.63
C SER A 100 -6.09 -1.39 13.18
N THR A 101 -5.75 -0.13 12.90
CA THR A 101 -5.37 0.33 11.56
C THR A 101 -4.09 -0.36 11.13
N LYS A 102 -4.09 -0.81 9.90
CA LYS A 102 -2.91 -1.39 9.25
C LYS A 102 -2.40 -0.43 8.18
N VAL A 103 -1.13 -0.49 7.91
CA VAL A 103 -0.48 0.40 6.94
C VAL A 103 0.26 -0.42 5.91
N TYR A 104 0.03 -0.13 4.65
CA TYR A 104 0.78 -0.70 3.55
C TYR A 104 1.37 0.43 2.69
N ASP A 105 2.67 0.46 2.58
CA ASP A 105 3.36 1.41 1.70
C ASP A 105 4.01 0.65 0.55
N ILE A 106 3.63 0.92 -0.69
CA ILE A 106 4.25 0.26 -1.85
C ILE A 106 5.64 0.80 -2.18
N VAL A 107 6.03 1.92 -1.59
CA VAL A 107 7.41 2.42 -1.70
C VAL A 107 8.35 1.43 -1.03
N TYR A 108 9.40 1.05 -1.73
CA TYR A 108 10.43 0.12 -1.25
C TYR A 108 11.81 0.76 -1.12
N ASN A 109 12.00 1.96 -1.64
CA ASN A 109 13.22 2.75 -1.49
C ASN A 109 12.86 4.19 -1.06
N PRO A 110 13.10 4.56 0.22
CA PRO A 110 13.74 3.78 1.27
C PRO A 110 12.86 2.61 1.74
N LEU A 111 13.46 1.62 2.43
CA LEU A 111 12.73 0.49 3.01
C LEU A 111 11.70 0.92 4.06
N GLU A 112 12.00 1.97 4.81
CA GLU A 112 11.13 2.56 5.82
C GLU A 112 10.89 4.04 5.48
N THR A 113 9.81 4.33 4.79
CA THR A 113 9.33 5.71 4.59
C THR A 113 8.90 6.34 5.91
N LYS A 114 8.63 7.66 5.92
CA LYS A 114 8.06 8.31 7.11
C LYS A 114 6.74 7.64 7.54
N LEU A 115 5.87 7.27 6.60
CA LEU A 115 4.62 6.57 6.88
C LEU A 115 4.86 5.26 7.65
N ILE A 116 5.82 4.45 7.22
CA ILE A 116 6.19 3.19 7.89
C ILE A 116 6.82 3.45 9.27
N LYS A 117 7.70 4.46 9.39
CA LYS A 117 8.29 4.85 10.67
C LYS A 117 7.22 5.29 11.68
N ASP A 118 6.25 6.09 11.23
CA ASP A 118 5.14 6.55 12.08
C ASP A 118 4.24 5.36 12.51
N ALA A 119 3.90 4.45 11.59
CA ALA A 119 3.16 3.23 11.92
C ALA A 119 3.90 2.38 12.96
N LYS A 120 5.20 2.20 12.80
CA LYS A 120 6.07 1.46 13.73
C LYS A 120 6.10 2.11 15.13
N LYS A 121 6.27 3.45 15.18
CA LYS A 121 6.24 4.21 16.44
C LYS A 121 4.91 4.03 17.18
N LEU A 122 3.80 3.99 16.44
CA LEU A 122 2.46 3.83 16.99
C LEU A 122 2.07 2.36 17.25
N LYS A 123 2.99 1.39 16.98
CA LYS A 123 2.78 -0.05 17.11
C LYS A 123 1.63 -0.58 16.24
N LEU A 124 1.39 0.05 15.10
CA LEU A 124 0.44 -0.43 14.09
C LEU A 124 1.08 -1.55 13.26
N GLU A 125 0.26 -2.49 12.79
CA GLU A 125 0.72 -3.49 11.82
C GLU A 125 1.04 -2.79 10.49
N TYR A 126 2.18 -3.13 9.88
CA TYR A 126 2.58 -2.52 8.62
C TYR A 126 3.23 -3.52 7.66
N VAL A 127 3.12 -3.22 6.39
CA VAL A 127 3.77 -3.93 5.28
C VAL A 127 4.52 -2.91 4.43
N THR A 128 5.77 -3.20 4.10
CA THR A 128 6.62 -2.37 3.24
C THR A 128 6.51 -2.80 1.78
N GLY A 129 6.86 -1.92 0.86
CA GLY A 129 6.82 -2.17 -0.58
C GLY A 129 7.78 -3.26 -1.06
N LEU A 130 8.76 -3.65 -0.25
CA LEU A 130 9.69 -4.71 -0.61
C LEU A 130 8.98 -6.04 -0.92
N SER A 131 7.92 -6.38 -0.18
CA SER A 131 7.15 -7.60 -0.42
C SER A 131 6.45 -7.58 -1.79
N MET A 132 5.90 -6.44 -2.18
CA MET A 132 5.29 -6.25 -3.50
C MET A 132 6.35 -6.33 -4.59
N PHE A 133 7.46 -5.63 -4.43
CA PHE A 133 8.57 -5.65 -5.39
C PHE A 133 9.07 -7.07 -5.65
N LEU A 134 9.30 -7.84 -4.59
CA LEU A 134 9.73 -9.24 -4.68
C LEU A 134 8.68 -10.13 -5.35
N GLY A 135 7.40 -9.96 -5.01
CA GLY A 135 6.30 -10.71 -5.62
C GLY A 135 6.16 -10.42 -7.12
N GLN A 136 6.28 -9.15 -7.53
CA GLN A 136 6.28 -8.78 -8.94
C GLN A 136 7.47 -9.39 -9.69
N ALA A 137 8.68 -9.31 -9.14
CA ALA A 137 9.87 -9.85 -9.75
C ALA A 137 9.76 -11.40 -9.92
N GLN A 138 9.28 -12.08 -8.88
CA GLN A 138 9.07 -13.53 -8.90
C GLN A 138 8.06 -13.94 -9.97
N GLU A 139 6.95 -13.20 -10.08
CA GLU A 139 5.90 -13.53 -11.05
C GLU A 139 6.31 -13.19 -12.48
N SER A 140 7.01 -12.07 -12.70
CA SER A 140 7.58 -11.74 -14.00
C SER A 140 8.58 -12.81 -14.46
N PHE A 141 9.45 -13.27 -13.56
CA PHE A 141 10.39 -14.35 -13.86
C PHE A 141 9.66 -15.64 -14.24
N ARG A 142 8.60 -15.99 -13.50
CA ARG A 142 7.76 -17.15 -13.81
C ARG A 142 7.15 -17.05 -15.21
N ILE A 143 6.64 -15.88 -15.59
CA ILE A 143 6.01 -15.67 -16.90
C ILE A 143 7.05 -15.79 -18.02
N TRP A 144 8.23 -15.19 -17.85
CA TRP A 144 9.25 -15.17 -18.90
C TRP A 144 9.98 -16.51 -19.07
N PHE A 145 10.23 -17.21 -17.98
CA PHE A 145 11.09 -18.40 -17.99
C PHE A 145 10.35 -19.68 -17.60
N ASN A 146 9.06 -19.61 -17.31
CA ASN A 146 8.25 -20.73 -16.79
C ASN A 146 8.85 -21.39 -15.53
N ILE A 147 9.62 -20.63 -14.75
CA ILE A 147 10.26 -21.05 -13.51
C ILE A 147 9.89 -20.07 -12.41
N LYS A 148 9.39 -20.55 -11.27
CA LYS A 148 9.13 -19.71 -10.10
C LYS A 148 10.35 -19.72 -9.17
N PRO A 149 11.17 -18.66 -9.15
CA PRO A 149 12.38 -18.64 -8.32
C PRO A 149 12.03 -18.63 -6.83
N VAL A 150 12.89 -19.25 -6.02
CA VAL A 150 12.73 -19.23 -4.56
C VAL A 150 13.28 -17.91 -4.00
N LEU A 151 12.46 -17.19 -3.26
CA LEU A 151 12.88 -16.00 -2.53
C LEU A 151 13.56 -16.41 -1.22
N SER A 152 14.84 -16.75 -1.29
CA SER A 152 15.60 -17.19 -0.11
C SER A 152 15.78 -16.05 0.90
N LYS A 153 15.91 -16.40 2.19
CA LYS A 153 16.23 -15.44 3.26
C LYS A 153 17.54 -14.67 2.98
N TYR A 154 18.50 -15.34 2.36
CA TYR A 154 19.77 -14.73 1.95
C TYR A 154 19.56 -13.63 0.90
N LEU A 155 18.82 -13.91 -0.19
CA LEU A 155 18.50 -12.94 -1.23
C LEU A 155 17.78 -11.72 -0.64
N ILE A 156 16.74 -11.96 0.17
CA ILE A 156 15.97 -10.87 0.82
C ILE A 156 16.87 -10.03 1.73
N SER A 157 17.76 -10.67 2.49
CA SER A 157 18.70 -9.95 3.37
C SER A 157 19.69 -9.10 2.58
N LYS A 158 20.22 -9.63 1.46
CA LYS A 158 21.13 -8.90 0.58
C LYS A 158 20.45 -7.69 -0.04
N LEU A 159 19.26 -7.85 -0.62
CA LEU A 159 18.47 -6.75 -1.19
C LEU A 159 18.17 -5.66 -0.16
N LYS A 160 17.83 -6.04 1.09
CA LYS A 160 17.63 -5.05 2.16
C LYS A 160 18.89 -4.24 2.49
N LYS A 161 20.06 -4.82 2.37
CA LYS A 161 21.34 -4.09 2.56
C LYS A 161 21.60 -3.15 1.39
N ASP A 162 21.42 -3.62 0.16
CA ASP A 162 21.68 -2.82 -1.04
C ASP A 162 20.74 -1.61 -1.14
N ILE A 163 19.45 -1.78 -0.83
CA ILE A 163 18.46 -0.67 -0.80
C ILE A 163 18.80 0.38 0.29
N LYS A 164 19.47 0.01 1.38
CA LYS A 164 19.88 0.97 2.43
C LYS A 164 21.10 1.80 2.04
N ILE A 165 21.84 1.38 1.02
CA ILE A 165 23.07 2.05 0.56
C ILE A 165 22.74 3.10 -0.52
N LEU A 166 21.62 2.96 -1.22
CA LEU A 166 21.11 3.89 -2.22
C LEU A 166 20.33 5.04 -1.57
#